data_c9e0a622dcbcb8e02cfa4c46b8f654de
#
_entry.id   c9e0a622dcbcb8e02cfa4c46b8f654de
#
_cell.length_a   1.000
_cell.length_b   1.000
_cell.length_c   1.000
_cell.angle_alpha   90.00
_cell.angle_beta   90.00
_cell.angle_gamma   90.00
#
_symmetry.space_group_name_H-M   'P 1'
#
loop_
_entity.id
_entity.type
_entity.pdbx_description
1 polymer ?
#
loop_
_entity_poly.entity_id
_entity_poly.type
_entity_poly.pdbx_seq_one_letter_code
_entity_poly.pdbx_strand_id
1 'polypeptide(L)'
;MIGPEAMAITYGLGSAIAWGSGDFSAGFASRESGVVSVVLFSQLIGAVFLFLLAMTFSASLPPMRDMIFGGLAGVFGVLGLMALYEGLSRGRMGIVAPISAIVTALIPIGFAFFNEGLPRVPQILGLALALSSVWLLSFSRSEEKKHRFTEFTLPLLSGIGFGLFFILIDTASHTSILWPLVGTRCVSLLMMSILFVSSSSARIPQRSQLPFILAAGICDVLGNMFFALATNMGRLDISAMLSSLFPAATVTLAWFFLKEKLNRHQWCGVVVALAALFLISA
;
A
#
# COMPACT_ATOMS: atom_id res chain seq x y z
N MET A 1 -0.84 -8.35 -28.94
CA MET A 1 -1.64 -7.95 -27.76
C MET A 1 -0.85 -8.40 -26.52
N ILE A 2 -0.75 -7.56 -25.53
CA ILE A 2 -0.09 -7.87 -24.24
C ILE A 2 -0.94 -8.94 -23.54
N GLY A 3 -0.34 -10.04 -23.09
CA GLY A 3 -1.05 -11.13 -22.42
C GLY A 3 -1.57 -10.72 -21.02
N PRO A 4 -2.58 -11.42 -20.44
CA PRO A 4 -3.14 -11.11 -19.13
C PRO A 4 -2.08 -11.07 -18.01
N GLU A 5 -1.13 -11.99 -18.01
CA GLU A 5 -0.02 -12.02 -17.02
C GLU A 5 0.84 -10.76 -17.08
N ALA A 6 1.20 -10.29 -18.29
CA ALA A 6 1.97 -9.06 -18.44
C ALA A 6 1.17 -7.81 -18.02
N MET A 7 -0.15 -7.82 -18.21
CA MET A 7 -1.04 -6.76 -17.70
C MET A 7 -1.08 -6.78 -16.16
N ALA A 8 -1.22 -7.97 -15.54
CA ALA A 8 -1.18 -8.12 -14.09
C ALA A 8 0.13 -7.57 -13.48
N ILE A 9 1.28 -7.91 -14.10
CA ILE A 9 2.59 -7.39 -13.69
C ILE A 9 2.63 -5.85 -13.82
N THR A 10 2.16 -5.31 -14.94
CA THR A 10 2.14 -3.85 -15.18
C THR A 10 1.28 -3.13 -14.14
N TYR A 11 0.10 -3.64 -13.84
CA TYR A 11 -0.78 -3.07 -12.83
C TYR A 11 -0.22 -3.24 -11.42
N GLY A 12 0.37 -4.41 -11.08
CA GLY A 12 1.02 -4.61 -9.78
C GLY A 12 2.16 -3.62 -9.52
N LEU A 13 2.99 -3.37 -10.53
CA LEU A 13 4.04 -2.35 -10.46
C LEU A 13 3.47 -0.93 -10.41
N GLY A 14 2.42 -0.65 -11.18
CA GLY A 14 1.69 0.62 -11.12
C GLY A 14 1.16 0.89 -9.72
N SER A 15 0.62 -0.15 -9.06
CA SER A 15 0.18 -0.09 -7.67
C SER A 15 1.32 0.25 -6.71
N ALA A 16 2.48 -0.42 -6.84
CA ALA A 16 3.67 -0.15 -6.02
C ALA A 16 4.17 1.29 -6.17
N ILE A 17 4.25 1.81 -7.39
CA ILE A 17 4.66 3.18 -7.67
C ILE A 17 3.64 4.18 -7.06
N ALA A 18 2.37 3.94 -7.27
CA ALA A 18 1.32 4.81 -6.77
C ALA A 18 1.32 4.83 -5.23
N TRP A 19 1.26 3.66 -4.57
CA TRP A 19 1.30 3.63 -3.10
C TRP A 19 2.60 4.19 -2.53
N GLY A 20 3.76 3.86 -3.11
CA GLY A 20 5.03 4.40 -2.63
C GLY A 20 5.13 5.91 -2.75
N SER A 21 4.53 6.50 -3.79
CA SER A 21 4.41 7.95 -3.95
C SER A 21 3.44 8.57 -2.95
N GLY A 22 2.31 7.90 -2.71
CA GLY A 22 1.33 8.28 -1.71
C GLY A 22 1.90 8.24 -0.29
N ASP A 23 2.57 7.16 0.08
CA ASP A 23 3.17 6.96 1.40
C ASP A 23 4.29 7.97 1.67
N PHE A 24 5.15 8.26 0.67
CA PHE A 24 6.14 9.32 0.78
C PHE A 24 5.47 10.66 1.09
N SER A 25 4.43 11.02 0.32
CA SER A 25 3.73 12.28 0.45
C SER A 25 3.00 12.39 1.80
N ALA A 26 2.29 11.32 2.20
CA ALA A 26 1.59 11.28 3.48
C ALA A 26 2.54 11.24 4.67
N GLY A 27 3.63 10.47 4.59
CA GLY A 27 4.67 10.41 5.61
C GLY A 27 5.32 11.78 5.83
N PHE A 28 5.58 12.53 4.75
CA PHE A 28 6.10 13.89 4.82
C PHE A 28 5.09 14.84 5.49
N ALA A 29 3.83 14.85 5.04
CA ALA A 29 2.78 15.70 5.60
C ALA A 29 2.47 15.38 7.08
N SER A 30 2.56 14.11 7.47
CA SER A 30 2.26 13.65 8.84
C SER A 30 3.23 14.17 9.90
N ARG A 31 4.44 14.55 9.51
CA ARG A 31 5.44 15.14 10.42
C ARG A 31 4.98 16.48 11.01
N GLU A 32 4.21 17.25 10.24
CA GLU A 32 3.76 18.58 10.66
C GLU A 32 2.27 18.64 11.01
N SER A 33 1.43 17.87 10.29
CA SER A 33 -0.03 17.94 10.44
C SER A 33 -0.62 16.84 11.34
N GLY A 34 0.20 15.89 11.76
CA GLY A 34 -0.26 14.73 12.52
C GLY A 34 -0.99 13.69 11.66
N VAL A 35 -0.82 12.40 12.03
CA VAL A 35 -1.27 11.25 11.23
C VAL A 35 -2.78 11.22 11.03
N VAL A 36 -3.56 11.42 12.09
CA VAL A 36 -5.05 11.36 12.02
C VAL A 36 -5.58 12.37 11.00
N SER A 37 -5.03 13.60 11.02
CA SER A 37 -5.44 14.65 10.08
C SER A 37 -5.05 14.31 8.65
N VAL A 38 -3.82 13.88 8.42
CA VAL A 38 -3.34 13.52 7.08
C VAL A 38 -4.15 12.36 6.51
N VAL A 39 -4.38 11.30 7.28
CA VAL A 39 -5.17 10.15 6.83
C VAL A 39 -6.61 10.58 6.55
N LEU A 40 -7.29 11.32 7.43
CA LEU A 40 -8.66 11.77 7.19
C LEU A 40 -8.78 12.57 5.88
N PHE A 41 -7.94 13.59 5.70
CA PHE A 41 -8.05 14.47 4.54
C PHE A 41 -7.61 13.78 3.24
N SER A 42 -6.60 12.90 3.27
CA SER A 42 -6.23 12.10 2.10
C SER A 42 -7.33 11.10 1.72
N GLN A 43 -7.97 10.44 2.71
CA GLN A 43 -9.11 9.56 2.46
C GLN A 43 -10.31 10.33 1.90
N LEU A 44 -10.58 11.56 2.37
CA LEU A 44 -11.64 12.40 1.83
C LEU A 44 -11.40 12.76 0.37
N ILE A 45 -10.19 13.22 0.04
CA ILE A 45 -9.80 13.53 -1.34
C ILE A 45 -9.91 12.28 -2.22
N GLY A 46 -9.38 11.15 -1.74
CA GLY A 46 -9.48 9.87 -2.44
C GLY A 46 -10.92 9.41 -2.64
N ALA A 47 -11.80 9.61 -1.65
CA ALA A 47 -13.22 9.25 -1.76
C ALA A 47 -13.94 10.06 -2.84
N VAL A 48 -13.73 11.37 -2.88
CA VAL A 48 -14.31 12.24 -3.92
C VAL A 48 -13.79 11.83 -5.30
N PHE A 49 -12.49 11.64 -5.44
CA PHE A 49 -11.88 11.23 -6.71
C PHE A 49 -12.41 9.87 -7.18
N LEU A 50 -12.43 8.88 -6.30
CA LEU A 50 -12.91 7.53 -6.62
C LEU A 50 -14.41 7.50 -6.93
N PHE A 51 -15.22 8.27 -6.18
CA PHE A 51 -16.67 8.36 -6.43
C PHE A 51 -16.96 8.96 -7.81
N LEU A 52 -16.24 10.01 -8.22
CA LEU A 52 -16.36 10.57 -9.56
C LEU A 52 -15.97 9.58 -10.65
N LEU A 53 -14.90 8.78 -10.43
CA LEU A 53 -14.52 7.71 -11.34
C LEU A 53 -15.59 6.63 -11.42
N ALA A 54 -16.14 6.20 -10.28
CA ALA A 54 -17.19 5.18 -10.23
C ALA A 54 -18.46 5.62 -10.97
N MET A 55 -18.87 6.87 -10.78
CA MET A 55 -20.02 7.44 -11.49
C MET A 55 -19.80 7.53 -13.01
N THR A 56 -18.55 7.74 -13.44
CA THR A 56 -18.24 7.93 -14.87
C THR A 56 -18.01 6.61 -15.60
N PHE A 57 -17.36 5.63 -14.94
CA PHE A 57 -16.87 4.41 -15.60
C PHE A 57 -17.56 3.12 -15.15
N SER A 58 -18.39 3.14 -14.12
CA SER A 58 -19.09 1.94 -13.63
C SER A 58 -20.59 2.01 -13.91
N ALA A 59 -21.06 1.10 -14.76
CA ALA A 59 -22.47 1.10 -15.19
C ALA A 59 -23.44 0.53 -14.16
N SER A 60 -23.01 -0.34 -13.23
CA SER A 60 -23.88 -1.04 -12.27
C SER A 60 -23.25 -1.20 -10.90
N LEU A 61 -24.08 -1.19 -9.87
CA LEU A 61 -23.68 -1.54 -8.51
C LEU A 61 -23.41 -3.05 -8.44
N PRO A 62 -22.33 -3.47 -7.74
CA PRO A 62 -22.05 -4.88 -7.52
C PRO A 62 -23.02 -5.48 -6.48
N PRO A 63 -23.00 -6.82 -6.31
CA PRO A 63 -23.74 -7.49 -5.25
C PRO A 63 -23.40 -6.91 -3.86
N MET A 64 -24.37 -6.94 -2.94
CA MET A 64 -24.17 -6.45 -1.56
C MET A 64 -22.99 -7.13 -0.86
N ARG A 65 -22.74 -8.40 -1.17
CA ARG A 65 -21.57 -9.15 -0.66
C ARG A 65 -20.26 -8.41 -0.95
N ASP A 66 -20.05 -7.96 -2.19
CA ASP A 66 -18.83 -7.29 -2.62
C ASP A 66 -18.67 -5.92 -1.93
N MET A 67 -19.79 -5.22 -1.71
CA MET A 67 -19.81 -3.98 -0.92
C MET A 67 -19.43 -4.21 0.55
N ILE A 68 -19.89 -5.32 1.15
CA ILE A 68 -19.53 -5.70 2.53
C ILE A 68 -18.03 -6.01 2.61
N PHE A 69 -17.49 -6.82 1.69
CA PHE A 69 -16.04 -7.11 1.66
C PHE A 69 -15.21 -5.84 1.41
N GLY A 70 -15.66 -4.95 0.52
CA GLY A 70 -15.06 -3.63 0.33
C GLY A 70 -15.07 -2.79 1.61
N GLY A 71 -16.19 -2.77 2.34
CA GLY A 71 -16.30 -2.10 3.64
C GLY A 71 -15.34 -2.67 4.69
N LEU A 72 -15.27 -4.01 4.81
CA LEU A 72 -14.32 -4.68 5.71
C LEU A 72 -12.85 -4.38 5.33
N ALA A 73 -12.55 -4.36 4.03
CA ALA A 73 -11.24 -3.92 3.55
C ALA A 73 -10.92 -2.49 4.03
N GLY A 74 -11.92 -1.60 4.08
CA GLY A 74 -11.77 -0.25 4.61
C GLY A 74 -11.34 -0.21 6.08
N VAL A 75 -11.86 -1.10 6.91
CA VAL A 75 -11.44 -1.23 8.31
C VAL A 75 -9.95 -1.59 8.40
N PHE A 76 -9.55 -2.68 7.75
CA PHE A 76 -8.15 -3.16 7.82
C PHE A 76 -7.18 -2.22 7.11
N GLY A 77 -7.59 -1.64 5.98
CA GLY A 77 -6.78 -0.68 5.23
C GLY A 77 -6.48 0.57 6.06
N VAL A 78 -7.48 1.18 6.69
CA VAL A 78 -7.26 2.41 7.48
C VAL A 78 -6.47 2.15 8.76
N LEU A 79 -6.67 1.01 9.41
CA LEU A 79 -5.83 0.62 10.56
C LEU A 79 -4.38 0.39 10.14
N GLY A 80 -4.18 -0.25 8.99
CA GLY A 80 -2.86 -0.41 8.38
C GLY A 80 -2.18 0.91 8.06
N LEU A 81 -2.90 1.86 7.44
CA LEU A 81 -2.39 3.21 7.13
C LEU A 81 -2.01 3.99 8.40
N MET A 82 -2.85 3.95 9.41
CA MET A 82 -2.54 4.63 10.67
C MET A 82 -1.27 4.09 11.32
N ALA A 83 -1.14 2.76 11.37
CA ALA A 83 0.05 2.12 11.92
C ALA A 83 1.31 2.44 11.08
N LEU A 84 1.18 2.44 9.73
CA LEU A 84 2.27 2.81 8.83
C LEU A 84 2.71 4.26 9.04
N TYR A 85 1.78 5.21 8.94
CA TYR A 85 2.10 6.63 8.99
C TYR A 85 2.58 7.07 10.38
N GLU A 86 2.07 6.45 11.44
CA GLU A 86 2.60 6.65 12.79
C GLU A 86 4.06 6.15 12.88
N GLY A 87 4.35 4.98 12.30
CA GLY A 87 5.72 4.48 12.21
C GLY A 87 6.64 5.38 11.39
N LEU A 88 6.18 5.83 10.21
CA LEU A 88 6.94 6.71 9.32
C LEU A 88 7.17 8.11 9.93
N SER A 89 6.18 8.65 10.64
CA SER A 89 6.27 9.98 11.26
C SER A 89 7.28 10.04 12.41
N ARG A 90 7.47 8.92 13.12
CA ARG A 90 8.45 8.80 14.21
C ARG A 90 9.91 8.68 13.74
N GLY A 91 10.19 8.80 12.46
CA GLY A 91 11.52 8.98 11.91
C GLY A 91 12.28 7.73 11.48
N ARG A 92 11.62 6.54 11.51
CA ARG A 92 12.26 5.27 11.10
C ARG A 92 11.67 4.68 9.82
N MET A 93 11.58 5.48 8.77
CA MET A 93 11.06 5.05 7.46
C MET A 93 11.77 3.80 6.93
N GLY A 94 13.09 3.71 7.12
CA GLY A 94 13.92 2.60 6.65
C GLY A 94 13.70 1.25 7.36
N ILE A 95 12.87 1.17 8.41
CA ILE A 95 12.55 -0.08 9.10
C ILE A 95 11.05 -0.40 8.98
N VAL A 96 10.20 0.60 9.17
CA VAL A 96 8.74 0.43 9.22
C VAL A 96 8.16 0.00 7.89
N ALA A 97 8.46 0.71 6.80
CA ALA A 97 7.90 0.40 5.48
C ALA A 97 8.25 -1.02 5.00
N PRO A 98 9.48 -1.53 5.18
CA PRO A 98 9.86 -2.86 4.74
C PRO A 98 9.27 -4.01 5.53
N ILE A 99 9.29 -3.90 6.85
CA ILE A 99 8.67 -4.94 7.68
C ILE A 99 7.17 -5.00 7.36
N SER A 100 6.52 -3.84 7.23
CA SER A 100 5.13 -3.76 6.80
C SER A 100 4.93 -4.42 5.43
N ALA A 101 5.75 -4.09 4.43
CA ALA A 101 5.64 -4.63 3.08
C ALA A 101 5.84 -6.16 3.02
N ILE A 102 6.81 -6.69 3.78
CA ILE A 102 7.03 -8.14 3.87
C ILE A 102 5.79 -8.83 4.45
N VAL A 103 5.27 -8.33 5.57
CA VAL A 103 4.09 -8.91 6.22
C VAL A 103 2.86 -8.77 5.33
N THR A 104 2.69 -7.61 4.67
CA THR A 104 1.62 -7.36 3.69
C THR A 104 1.62 -8.41 2.57
N ALA A 105 2.79 -8.76 2.04
CA ALA A 105 2.91 -9.75 0.97
C ALA A 105 2.68 -11.18 1.46
N LEU A 106 3.23 -11.54 2.62
CA LEU A 106 3.18 -12.91 3.13
C LEU A 106 1.76 -13.40 3.43
N ILE A 107 0.85 -12.52 3.86
CA ILE A 107 -0.53 -12.88 4.19
C ILE A 107 -1.31 -13.33 2.95
N PRO A 108 -1.42 -12.55 1.85
CA PRO A 108 -2.11 -13.01 0.64
C PRO A 108 -1.37 -14.14 -0.08
N ILE A 109 -0.03 -14.22 0.00
CA ILE A 109 0.73 -15.36 -0.53
C ILE A 109 0.30 -16.65 0.20
N GLY A 110 0.24 -16.62 1.53
CA GLY A 110 -0.23 -17.74 2.32
C GLY A 110 -1.68 -18.12 1.98
N PHE A 111 -2.56 -17.13 1.82
CA PHE A 111 -3.95 -17.35 1.43
C PHE A 111 -4.08 -17.94 0.03
N ALA A 112 -3.37 -17.41 -0.96
CA ALA A 112 -3.37 -17.89 -2.34
C ALA A 112 -2.83 -19.33 -2.45
N PHE A 113 -1.83 -19.69 -1.64
CA PHE A 113 -1.32 -21.06 -1.57
C PHE A 113 -2.41 -22.10 -1.34
N PHE A 114 -3.36 -21.81 -0.46
CA PHE A 114 -4.48 -22.73 -0.16
C PHE A 114 -5.60 -22.69 -1.21
N ASN A 115 -5.81 -21.57 -1.90
CA ASN A 115 -6.93 -21.38 -2.82
C ASN A 115 -6.55 -21.56 -4.30
N GLU A 116 -5.36 -21.12 -4.70
CA GLU A 116 -4.90 -21.10 -6.09
C GLU A 116 -3.82 -22.16 -6.39
N GLY A 117 -3.31 -22.82 -5.34
CA GLY A 117 -2.20 -23.77 -5.43
C GLY A 117 -0.83 -23.11 -5.58
N LEU A 118 0.21 -23.93 -5.73
CA LEU A 118 1.60 -23.45 -5.83
C LEU A 118 1.84 -22.68 -7.13
N PRO A 119 2.53 -21.52 -7.08
CA PRO A 119 3.07 -20.87 -8.26
C PRO A 119 4.12 -21.73 -8.97
N ARG A 120 4.47 -21.38 -10.20
CA ARG A 120 5.59 -22.02 -10.92
C ARG A 120 6.92 -21.80 -10.18
N VAL A 121 7.88 -22.72 -10.34
CA VAL A 121 9.19 -22.63 -9.66
C VAL A 121 9.92 -21.30 -9.90
N PRO A 122 10.00 -20.75 -11.13
CA PRO A 122 10.59 -19.43 -11.34
C PRO A 122 9.90 -18.32 -10.55
N GLN A 123 8.56 -18.37 -10.47
CA GLN A 123 7.77 -17.40 -9.71
C GLN A 123 8.05 -17.48 -8.22
N ILE A 124 8.17 -18.70 -7.64
CA ILE A 124 8.57 -18.90 -6.23
C ILE A 124 9.93 -18.28 -5.95
N LEU A 125 10.92 -18.52 -6.82
CA LEU A 125 12.23 -17.89 -6.70
C LEU A 125 12.16 -16.36 -6.82
N GLY A 126 11.35 -15.86 -7.75
CA GLY A 126 11.09 -14.44 -7.91
C GLY A 126 10.44 -13.81 -6.67
N LEU A 127 9.45 -14.48 -6.07
CA LEU A 127 8.81 -14.06 -4.81
C LEU A 127 9.85 -13.97 -3.66
N ALA A 128 10.72 -14.99 -3.54
CA ALA A 128 11.77 -14.99 -2.52
C ALA A 128 12.79 -13.85 -2.73
N LEU A 129 13.19 -13.59 -3.99
CA LEU A 129 14.06 -12.47 -4.32
C LEU A 129 13.37 -11.12 -4.07
N ALA A 130 12.08 -10.97 -4.38
CA ALA A 130 11.34 -9.75 -4.13
C ALA A 130 11.26 -9.44 -2.62
N LEU A 131 10.99 -10.43 -1.76
CA LEU A 131 11.07 -10.27 -0.30
C LEU A 131 12.47 -9.86 0.16
N SER A 132 13.51 -10.48 -0.42
CA SER A 132 14.91 -10.12 -0.13
C SER A 132 15.24 -8.70 -0.58
N SER A 133 14.69 -8.24 -1.71
CA SER A 133 14.90 -6.87 -2.21
C SER A 133 14.28 -5.83 -1.28
N VAL A 134 13.07 -6.09 -0.79
CA VAL A 134 12.40 -5.20 0.19
C VAL A 134 13.26 -5.08 1.45
N TRP A 135 13.80 -6.19 1.96
CA TRP A 135 14.74 -6.17 3.08
C TRP A 135 15.99 -5.34 2.79
N LEU A 136 16.63 -5.55 1.63
CA LEU A 136 17.85 -4.83 1.24
C LEU A 136 17.61 -3.32 1.02
N LEU A 137 16.51 -2.95 0.36
CA LEU A 137 16.12 -1.54 0.13
C LEU A 137 16.00 -0.76 1.44
N SER A 138 15.67 -1.45 2.48
CA SER A 138 15.31 -0.93 3.78
C SER A 138 16.45 -0.88 4.76
N PHE A 139 17.58 -1.44 4.40
CA PHE A 139 18.73 -1.49 5.27
C PHE A 139 19.33 -0.08 5.44
N SER A 140 18.88 0.62 6.48
CA SER A 140 19.43 1.91 6.91
C SER A 140 20.27 1.74 8.17
N ARG A 141 21.51 2.21 8.14
CA ARG A 141 22.35 2.34 9.32
C ARG A 141 21.85 3.51 10.16
N SER A 142 21.00 3.26 11.11
CA SER A 142 20.69 4.25 12.16
C SER A 142 21.12 3.71 13.51
N GLU A 143 21.97 4.44 14.19
CA GLU A 143 22.62 4.05 15.47
C GLU A 143 21.81 4.37 16.72
N GLU A 144 20.54 4.73 16.65
CA GLU A 144 19.77 5.09 17.85
C GLU A 144 18.96 3.93 18.45
N LYS A 145 19.34 3.55 19.67
CA LYS A 145 18.80 2.45 20.50
C LYS A 145 17.54 2.82 21.30
N LYS A 146 16.57 3.57 20.80
CA LYS A 146 15.35 3.88 21.56
C LYS A 146 14.07 3.33 20.93
N HIS A 147 13.37 2.47 21.68
CA HIS A 147 12.03 1.91 21.45
C HIS A 147 11.91 0.63 20.59
N ARG A 148 12.61 -0.44 20.98
CA ARG A 148 12.51 -1.76 20.30
C ARG A 148 11.09 -2.30 20.12
N PHE A 149 10.19 -2.13 21.06
CA PHE A 149 8.84 -2.71 21.00
C PHE A 149 7.97 -2.03 19.93
N THR A 150 7.91 -0.71 19.91
CA THR A 150 7.11 0.08 18.96
C THR A 150 7.63 -0.04 17.51
N GLU A 151 8.93 -0.29 17.34
CA GLU A 151 9.58 -0.42 16.03
C GLU A 151 9.18 -1.67 15.26
N PHE A 152 8.76 -2.73 15.95
CA PHE A 152 8.28 -3.95 15.34
C PHE A 152 6.75 -4.05 15.35
N THR A 153 6.09 -3.52 16.37
CA THR A 153 4.63 -3.64 16.52
C THR A 153 3.87 -2.85 15.45
N LEU A 154 4.26 -1.60 15.19
CA LEU A 154 3.58 -0.77 14.18
C LEU A 154 3.69 -1.35 12.77
N PRO A 155 4.89 -1.74 12.26
CA PRO A 155 4.98 -2.37 10.95
C PRO A 155 4.27 -3.73 10.87
N LEU A 156 4.26 -4.53 11.95
CA LEU A 156 3.50 -5.78 11.98
C LEU A 156 2.00 -5.52 11.86
N LEU A 157 1.46 -4.60 12.67
CA LEU A 157 0.04 -4.22 12.60
C LEU A 157 -0.33 -3.65 11.23
N SER A 158 0.52 -2.80 10.67
CA SER A 158 0.34 -2.26 9.33
C SER A 158 0.32 -3.37 8.28
N GLY A 159 1.30 -4.26 8.30
CA GLY A 159 1.39 -5.37 7.36
C GLY A 159 0.21 -6.33 7.46
N ILE A 160 -0.25 -6.65 8.67
CA ILE A 160 -1.46 -7.46 8.88
C ILE A 160 -2.68 -6.75 8.30
N GLY A 161 -2.85 -5.46 8.58
CA GLY A 161 -3.95 -4.66 8.06
C GLY A 161 -3.98 -4.66 6.53
N PHE A 162 -2.85 -4.36 5.89
CA PHE A 162 -2.76 -4.34 4.43
C PHE A 162 -2.86 -5.72 3.78
N GLY A 163 -2.32 -6.77 4.42
CA GLY A 163 -2.44 -8.13 3.91
C GLY A 163 -3.89 -8.62 3.90
N LEU A 164 -4.66 -8.34 4.96
CA LEU A 164 -6.09 -8.62 5.02
C LEU A 164 -6.87 -7.74 4.03
N PHE A 165 -6.52 -6.45 3.89
CA PHE A 165 -7.07 -5.57 2.86
C PHE A 165 -6.89 -6.16 1.46
N PHE A 166 -5.71 -6.70 1.12
CA PHE A 166 -5.44 -7.30 -0.19
C PHE A 166 -6.36 -8.47 -0.49
N ILE A 167 -6.54 -9.40 0.45
CA ILE A 167 -7.45 -10.54 0.30
C ILE A 167 -8.90 -10.08 0.13
N LEU A 168 -9.33 -9.11 0.93
CA LEU A 168 -10.72 -8.63 0.90
C LEU A 168 -11.02 -7.85 -0.38
N ILE A 169 -10.08 -7.04 -0.88
CA ILE A 169 -10.25 -6.31 -2.15
C ILE A 169 -10.22 -7.25 -3.33
N ASP A 170 -9.34 -8.25 -3.34
CA ASP A 170 -9.35 -9.29 -4.37
C ASP A 170 -10.73 -9.95 -4.42
N THR A 171 -11.22 -10.45 -3.29
CA THR A 171 -12.56 -11.09 -3.18
C THR A 171 -13.70 -10.18 -3.62
N ALA A 172 -13.62 -8.87 -3.34
CA ALA A 172 -14.67 -7.90 -3.64
C ALA A 172 -14.67 -7.39 -5.09
N SER A 173 -13.54 -7.51 -5.80
CA SER A 173 -13.32 -6.78 -7.06
C SER A 173 -13.63 -7.58 -8.32
N HIS A 174 -14.09 -8.84 -8.22
CA HIS A 174 -14.37 -9.69 -9.38
C HIS A 174 -15.54 -9.20 -10.24
N THR A 175 -16.57 -8.60 -9.64
CA THR A 175 -17.76 -8.10 -10.37
C THR A 175 -17.58 -6.64 -10.77
N SER A 176 -17.00 -5.83 -9.90
CA SER A 176 -16.75 -4.40 -10.11
C SER A 176 -15.55 -3.98 -9.28
N ILE A 177 -14.67 -3.16 -9.82
CA ILE A 177 -13.48 -2.68 -9.12
C ILE A 177 -13.81 -1.41 -8.31
N LEU A 178 -14.53 -0.46 -8.92
CA LEU A 178 -14.66 0.88 -8.35
C LEU A 178 -15.62 0.94 -7.15
N TRP A 179 -16.77 0.25 -7.23
CA TRP A 179 -17.77 0.33 -6.16
C TRP A 179 -17.35 -0.29 -4.83
N PRO A 180 -16.71 -1.47 -4.78
CA PRO A 180 -16.16 -1.98 -3.52
C PRO A 180 -15.11 -1.04 -2.91
N LEU A 181 -14.27 -0.41 -3.75
CA LEU A 181 -13.33 0.61 -3.30
C LEU A 181 -14.03 1.87 -2.76
N VAL A 182 -15.18 2.28 -3.32
CA VAL A 182 -16.02 3.33 -2.72
C VAL A 182 -16.52 2.89 -1.35
N GLY A 183 -16.99 1.64 -1.20
CA GLY A 183 -17.35 1.06 0.09
C GLY A 183 -16.20 1.12 1.12
N THR A 184 -15.00 0.78 0.68
CA THR A 184 -13.76 0.93 1.46
C THR A 184 -13.60 2.36 1.99
N ARG A 185 -13.77 3.36 1.13
CA ARG A 185 -13.64 4.78 1.50
C ARG A 185 -14.72 5.24 2.47
N CYS A 186 -15.96 4.81 2.28
CA CYS A 186 -17.04 5.17 3.19
C CYS A 186 -16.74 4.71 4.63
N VAL A 187 -16.29 3.46 4.80
CA VAL A 187 -15.94 2.91 6.11
C VAL A 187 -14.69 3.58 6.68
N SER A 188 -13.64 3.75 5.87
CA SER A 188 -12.41 4.44 6.29
C SER A 188 -12.69 5.88 6.76
N LEU A 189 -13.51 6.63 6.02
CA LEU A 189 -13.89 7.99 6.38
C LEU A 189 -14.71 8.03 7.67
N LEU A 190 -15.67 7.10 7.84
CA LEU A 190 -16.43 7.03 9.07
C LEU A 190 -15.52 6.82 10.29
N MET A 191 -14.63 5.83 10.22
CA MET A 191 -13.67 5.55 11.29
C MET A 191 -12.76 6.74 11.58
N MET A 192 -12.18 7.34 10.53
CA MET A 192 -11.27 8.47 10.68
C MET A 192 -11.97 9.74 11.17
N SER A 193 -13.22 9.97 10.78
CA SER A 193 -14.02 11.09 11.29
C SER A 193 -14.30 10.96 12.79
N ILE A 194 -14.64 9.75 13.24
CA ILE A 194 -14.82 9.47 14.69
C ILE A 194 -13.53 9.73 15.44
N LEU A 195 -12.39 9.21 14.94
CA LEU A 195 -11.09 9.40 15.56
C LEU A 195 -10.66 10.89 15.56
N PHE A 196 -10.93 11.61 14.49
CA PHE A 196 -10.59 13.03 14.39
C PHE A 196 -11.37 13.87 15.41
N VAL A 197 -12.68 13.65 15.55
CA VAL A 197 -13.51 14.37 16.51
C VAL A 197 -13.18 14.00 17.95
N SER A 198 -12.79 12.72 18.20
CA SER A 198 -12.43 12.24 19.53
C SER A 198 -11.02 12.64 19.96
N SER A 199 -10.18 13.07 19.03
CA SER A 199 -8.77 13.42 19.30
C SER A 199 -8.63 14.92 19.60
N SER A 200 -8.22 15.24 20.83
CA SER A 200 -7.92 16.63 21.24
C SER A 200 -6.72 17.25 20.51
N SER A 201 -5.87 16.44 19.88
CA SER A 201 -4.67 16.87 19.14
C SER A 201 -4.90 16.97 17.63
N ALA A 202 -6.02 16.47 17.11
CA ALA A 202 -6.32 16.55 15.67
C ALA A 202 -6.62 18.00 15.27
N ARG A 203 -5.98 18.44 14.20
CA ARG A 203 -6.11 19.80 13.66
C ARG A 203 -6.25 19.76 12.14
N ILE A 204 -6.90 20.78 11.59
CA ILE A 204 -6.93 20.97 10.13
C ILE A 204 -5.50 21.16 9.63
N PRO A 205 -5.07 20.42 8.57
CA PRO A 205 -3.73 20.52 8.03
C PRO A 205 -3.39 21.95 7.56
N GLN A 206 -2.13 22.32 7.67
CA GLN A 206 -1.64 23.59 7.15
C GLN A 206 -1.75 23.62 5.62
N ARG A 207 -1.96 24.80 5.05
CA ARG A 207 -2.06 24.98 3.59
C ARG A 207 -0.83 24.50 2.83
N SER A 208 0.36 24.59 3.42
CA SER A 208 1.62 24.11 2.89
C SER A 208 1.64 22.59 2.69
N GLN A 209 0.85 21.82 3.47
CA GLN A 209 0.79 20.37 3.41
C GLN A 209 -0.29 19.84 2.46
N LEU A 210 -1.22 20.69 2.01
CA LEU A 210 -2.31 20.29 1.13
C LEU A 210 -1.87 19.62 -0.18
N PRO A 211 -0.81 20.07 -0.89
CA PRO A 211 -0.34 19.37 -2.10
C PRO A 211 0.10 17.92 -1.83
N PHE A 212 0.76 17.69 -0.69
CA PHE A 212 1.20 16.34 -0.31
C PHE A 212 0.02 15.45 0.09
N ILE A 213 -0.97 16.00 0.81
CA ILE A 213 -2.20 15.29 1.18
C ILE A 213 -3.04 14.97 -0.05
N LEU A 214 -3.13 15.90 -1.03
CA LEU A 214 -3.77 15.68 -2.31
C LEU A 214 -3.09 14.54 -3.08
N ALA A 215 -1.76 14.58 -3.20
CA ALA A 215 -0.97 13.55 -3.84
C ALA A 215 -1.18 12.19 -3.14
N ALA A 216 -1.15 12.15 -1.81
CA ALA A 216 -1.39 10.94 -1.03
C ALA A 216 -2.77 10.35 -1.33
N GLY A 217 -3.84 11.15 -1.31
CA GLY A 217 -5.20 10.68 -1.57
C GLY A 217 -5.41 10.14 -2.98
N ILE A 218 -4.89 10.82 -4.00
CA ILE A 218 -4.99 10.39 -5.40
C ILE A 218 -4.14 9.14 -5.63
N CYS A 219 -2.88 9.13 -5.17
CA CYS A 219 -1.98 8.00 -5.35
C CYS A 219 -2.50 6.74 -4.63
N ASP A 220 -3.11 6.89 -3.45
CA ASP A 220 -3.71 5.77 -2.74
C ASP A 220 -4.90 5.16 -3.53
N VAL A 221 -5.77 5.98 -4.13
CA VAL A 221 -6.83 5.49 -5.02
C VAL A 221 -6.28 4.77 -6.24
N LEU A 222 -5.30 5.36 -6.92
CA LEU A 222 -4.67 4.74 -8.08
C LEU A 222 -3.99 3.42 -7.72
N GLY A 223 -3.30 3.37 -6.58
CA GLY A 223 -2.69 2.15 -6.07
C GLY A 223 -3.71 1.04 -5.83
N ASN A 224 -4.83 1.35 -5.18
CA ASN A 224 -5.92 0.40 -4.93
C ASN A 224 -6.57 -0.08 -6.23
N MET A 225 -6.79 0.82 -7.20
CA MET A 225 -7.34 0.44 -8.52
C MET A 225 -6.39 -0.46 -9.29
N PHE A 226 -5.12 -0.11 -9.35
CA PHE A 226 -4.11 -0.93 -10.03
C PHE A 226 -3.93 -2.29 -9.37
N PHE A 227 -3.98 -2.37 -8.04
CA PHE A 227 -3.96 -3.65 -7.33
C PHE A 227 -5.17 -4.52 -7.70
N ALA A 228 -6.39 -3.99 -7.64
CA ALA A 228 -7.60 -4.72 -8.00
C ALA A 228 -7.61 -5.13 -9.50
N LEU A 229 -7.06 -4.31 -10.40
CA LEU A 229 -6.86 -4.68 -11.80
C LEU A 229 -5.84 -5.80 -11.94
N ALA A 230 -4.75 -5.77 -11.18
CA ALA A 230 -3.72 -6.80 -11.20
C ALA A 230 -4.27 -8.16 -10.78
N THR A 231 -5.02 -8.22 -9.67
CA THR A 231 -5.60 -9.49 -9.18
C THR A 231 -6.68 -10.05 -10.12
N ASN A 232 -7.43 -9.20 -10.81
CA ASN A 232 -8.39 -9.63 -11.83
C ASN A 232 -7.76 -10.17 -13.12
N MET A 233 -6.49 -9.82 -13.40
CA MET A 233 -5.76 -10.27 -14.59
C MET A 233 -4.77 -11.39 -14.31
N GLY A 234 -4.44 -11.64 -13.04
CA GLY A 234 -3.44 -12.61 -12.63
C GLY A 234 -3.70 -13.18 -11.23
N ARG A 235 -2.71 -13.87 -10.71
CA ARG A 235 -2.77 -14.50 -9.37
C ARG A 235 -2.65 -13.45 -8.26
N LEU A 236 -3.35 -13.68 -7.15
CA LEU A 236 -3.32 -12.81 -5.97
C LEU A 236 -1.90 -12.71 -5.37
N ASP A 237 -1.18 -13.84 -5.24
CA ASP A 237 0.16 -13.87 -4.66
C ASP A 237 1.16 -13.02 -5.45
N ILE A 238 1.14 -13.11 -6.78
CA ILE A 238 2.00 -12.32 -7.67
C ILE A 238 1.63 -10.83 -7.59
N SER A 239 0.34 -10.52 -7.68
CA SER A 239 -0.15 -9.13 -7.60
C SER A 239 0.18 -8.48 -6.26
N ALA A 240 -0.02 -9.19 -5.16
CA ALA A 240 0.31 -8.73 -3.82
C ALA A 240 1.81 -8.51 -3.63
N MET A 241 2.64 -9.42 -4.17
CA MET A 241 4.10 -9.29 -4.10
C MET A 241 4.60 -8.08 -4.86
N LEU A 242 4.15 -7.91 -6.12
CA LEU A 242 4.56 -6.78 -6.94
C LEU A 242 4.13 -5.44 -6.33
N SER A 243 2.90 -5.38 -5.83
CA SER A 243 2.37 -4.20 -5.16
C SER A 243 3.11 -3.89 -3.87
N SER A 244 3.59 -4.90 -3.14
CA SER A 244 4.39 -4.75 -1.92
C SER A 244 5.81 -4.21 -2.16
N LEU A 245 6.21 -3.98 -3.42
CA LEU A 245 7.44 -3.24 -3.75
C LEU A 245 7.32 -1.72 -3.56
N PHE A 246 6.22 -1.21 -3.02
CA PHE A 246 6.01 0.22 -2.78
C PHE A 246 7.15 0.92 -2.01
N PRO A 247 7.92 0.26 -1.08
CA PRO A 247 9.06 0.92 -0.45
C PRO A 247 10.16 1.33 -1.43
N ALA A 248 10.29 0.63 -2.57
CA ALA A 248 11.25 1.01 -3.59
C ALA A 248 10.93 2.38 -4.19
N ALA A 249 9.65 2.66 -4.47
CA ALA A 249 9.21 3.96 -4.94
C ALA A 249 9.37 5.04 -3.84
N THR A 250 8.99 4.73 -2.59
CA THR A 250 9.14 5.64 -1.45
C THR A 250 10.60 6.04 -1.25
N VAL A 251 11.54 5.06 -1.26
CA VAL A 251 12.98 5.30 -1.10
C VAL A 251 13.55 6.10 -2.28
N THR A 252 13.13 5.81 -3.50
CA THR A 252 13.56 6.54 -4.69
C THR A 252 13.12 8.01 -4.63
N LEU A 253 11.90 8.28 -4.20
CA LEU A 253 11.40 9.64 -4.00
C LEU A 253 12.14 10.37 -2.87
N ALA A 254 12.41 9.69 -1.77
CA ALA A 254 13.22 10.25 -0.68
C ALA A 254 14.64 10.60 -1.15
N TRP A 255 15.27 9.75 -1.96
CA TRP A 255 16.56 10.05 -2.58
C TRP A 255 16.50 11.28 -3.47
N PHE A 256 15.48 11.39 -4.33
CA PHE A 256 15.38 12.48 -5.30
C PHE A 256 15.00 13.82 -4.63
N PHE A 257 13.98 13.84 -3.78
CA PHE A 257 13.45 15.08 -3.16
C PHE A 257 14.19 15.48 -1.89
N LEU A 258 14.55 14.52 -1.03
CA LEU A 258 15.25 14.79 0.23
C LEU A 258 16.78 14.71 0.07
N LYS A 259 17.27 14.37 -1.14
CA LYS A 259 18.71 14.19 -1.46
C LYS A 259 19.39 13.17 -0.52
N GLU A 260 18.63 12.22 -0.01
CA GLU A 260 19.15 11.14 0.80
C GLU A 260 20.03 10.22 -0.06
N LYS A 261 21.27 9.96 0.37
CA LYS A 261 22.18 9.08 -0.39
C LYS A 261 21.79 7.62 -0.15
N LEU A 262 21.48 6.89 -1.24
CA LEU A 262 21.29 5.44 -1.18
C LEU A 262 22.61 4.76 -0.79
N ASN A 263 22.53 3.88 0.19
CA ASN A 263 23.65 3.06 0.59
C ASN A 263 23.85 1.85 -0.37
N ARG A 264 24.98 1.14 -0.24
CA ARG A 264 25.27 -0.02 -1.11
C ARG A 264 24.22 -1.13 -1.01
N HIS A 265 23.64 -1.35 0.15
CA HIS A 265 22.59 -2.37 0.36
C HIS A 265 21.31 -1.99 -0.38
N GLN A 266 20.94 -0.72 -0.39
CA GLN A 266 19.77 -0.23 -1.13
C GLN A 266 19.95 -0.37 -2.63
N TRP A 267 21.14 -0.08 -3.18
CA TRP A 267 21.45 -0.36 -4.58
C TRP A 267 21.38 -1.85 -4.91
N CYS A 268 21.93 -2.73 -4.05
CA CYS A 268 21.75 -4.18 -4.20
C CYS A 268 20.26 -4.54 -4.19
N GLY A 269 19.46 -3.94 -3.32
CA GLY A 269 18.02 -4.16 -3.25
C GLY A 269 17.32 -3.83 -4.57
N VAL A 270 17.68 -2.71 -5.24
CA VAL A 270 17.13 -2.36 -6.56
C VAL A 270 17.46 -3.44 -7.60
N VAL A 271 18.73 -3.89 -7.66
CA VAL A 271 19.15 -4.93 -8.61
C VAL A 271 18.41 -6.25 -8.35
N VAL A 272 18.27 -6.64 -7.08
CA VAL A 272 17.55 -7.87 -6.68
C VAL A 272 16.05 -7.75 -7.03
N ALA A 273 15.43 -6.55 -6.87
CA ALA A 273 14.06 -6.30 -7.30
C ALA A 273 13.86 -6.51 -8.80
N LEU A 274 14.77 -6.01 -9.63
CA LEU A 274 14.73 -6.20 -11.08
C LEU A 274 14.88 -7.69 -11.48
N ALA A 275 15.78 -8.41 -10.81
CA ALA A 275 15.94 -9.84 -11.01
C ALA A 275 14.68 -10.63 -10.59
N ALA A 276 14.05 -10.24 -9.48
CA ALA A 276 12.78 -10.81 -9.03
C ALA A 276 11.67 -10.63 -10.07
N LEU A 277 11.53 -9.42 -10.62
CA LEU A 277 10.55 -9.12 -11.67
C LEU A 277 10.75 -9.98 -12.91
N PHE A 278 11.99 -10.17 -13.34
CA PHE A 278 12.32 -11.05 -14.48
C PHE A 278 11.85 -12.49 -14.23
N LEU A 279 12.13 -13.05 -13.03
CA LEU A 279 11.71 -14.41 -12.69
C LEU A 279 10.20 -14.56 -12.51
N ILE A 280 9.50 -13.54 -12.02
CA ILE A 280 8.03 -13.56 -11.87
C ILE A 280 7.35 -13.52 -13.24
N SER A 281 7.96 -12.85 -14.23
CA SER A 281 7.44 -12.74 -15.59
C SER A 281 7.77 -13.94 -16.50
N ALA A 282 8.62 -14.85 -16.06
CA ALA A 282 9.01 -16.06 -16.80
C ALA A 282 8.02 -17.20 -16.58
#